data_372724029fc78aa9849574ddfcc8137a
#
_entry.id   372724029fc78aa9849574ddfcc8137a
#
_cell.length_a   1.000
_cell.length_b   1.000
_cell.length_c   1.000
_cell.angle_alpha   90.00
_cell.angle_beta   90.00
_cell.angle_gamma   90.00
#
_symmetry.space_group_name_H-M   'P 1'
#
loop_
_entity.id
_entity.type
_entity.pdbx_description
1 polymer ?
#
loop_
_entity_poly.entity_id
_entity_poly.type
_entity_poly.pdbx_seq_one_letter_code
_entity_poly.pdbx_strand_id
1 'polypeptide(L)'
;MTLTSRKPVYLLSEGGIVIELQTISQVSKHFSISTRTLRYYEQIGLITPVKREESAYRAYDAEAITRLRQIIVLRKLRIPLKQIAEVLQSAEARVAIEAFERNLAEIEDEITALSTIRSVIKAFVEYLNLRGTNFALPDDASLLEVVDSLTVSKINFKEEKSMDDLNKANENLNKLADKDVRIVYLPPMTVAAAYATGEGCEGKAGEMITRFVMESGLLTIKPDARSFGFDCSKGAATLGEPSHVYEVWVSIPDDIEIPAPLVKRTFEGGLYAAHVLRTWDFEDWRFLGEWVNESNKYDNDWNSPRWTSPETVAGQGFEETLNFYNYVQKGGKMEDLQLDLLFPIKEKG
;
A
#
# COMPACT_ATOMS: atom_id res chain seq x y z
N MET A 1 -16.52 30.99 -6.11
CA MET A 1 -15.58 29.86 -5.91
C MET A 1 -14.52 29.97 -7.00
N THR A 2 -13.42 30.61 -6.68
CA THR A 2 -12.32 30.89 -7.64
C THR A 2 -11.38 29.66 -7.62
N LEU A 3 -11.40 28.93 -8.72
CA LEU A 3 -10.39 27.90 -9.04
C LEU A 3 -9.04 28.63 -9.20
N THR A 4 -8.18 28.54 -8.22
CA THR A 4 -6.78 28.94 -8.35
C THR A 4 -6.08 27.94 -9.26
N SER A 5 -6.10 28.23 -10.57
CA SER A 5 -5.24 27.60 -11.55
C SER A 5 -3.80 27.94 -11.19
N ARG A 6 -3.07 27.04 -10.54
CA ARG A 6 -1.61 27.17 -10.37
C ARG A 6 -0.99 27.13 -11.76
N LYS A 7 -0.20 28.19 -12.08
CA LYS A 7 0.46 28.36 -13.36
C LYS A 7 1.34 27.11 -13.69
N PRO A 8 1.41 26.70 -14.95
CA PRO A 8 2.32 25.63 -15.36
C PRO A 8 3.77 26.00 -15.02
N VAL A 9 4.55 25.02 -14.63
CA VAL A 9 5.97 25.17 -14.28
C VAL A 9 6.78 24.88 -15.54
N TYR A 10 7.65 25.81 -15.94
CA TYR A 10 8.49 25.68 -17.13
C TYR A 10 9.96 25.60 -16.75
N LEU A 11 10.74 24.81 -17.48
CA LEU A 11 12.19 24.80 -17.42
C LEU A 11 12.73 25.30 -18.76
N LEU A 12 13.69 26.21 -18.73
CA LEU A 12 14.47 26.61 -19.92
C LEU A 12 15.61 25.61 -20.07
N SER A 13 15.66 24.87 -21.16
CA SER A 13 16.83 24.07 -21.52
C SER A 13 17.92 24.97 -22.12
N GLU A 14 19.18 24.51 -22.14
CA GLU A 14 20.31 25.25 -22.75
C GLU A 14 20.14 25.60 -24.26
N GLY A 15 19.02 25.18 -24.89
CA GLY A 15 18.66 25.50 -26.25
C GLY A 15 17.41 26.38 -26.41
N GLY A 16 16.88 26.97 -25.33
CA GLY A 16 15.67 27.84 -25.35
C GLY A 16 14.33 27.11 -25.53
N ILE A 17 14.32 25.77 -25.39
CA ILE A 17 13.09 24.98 -25.46
C ILE A 17 12.40 25.04 -24.10
N VAL A 18 11.15 25.50 -24.09
CA VAL A 18 10.30 25.53 -22.88
C VAL A 18 9.78 24.13 -22.62
N ILE A 19 10.25 23.47 -21.56
CA ILE A 19 9.76 22.16 -21.13
C ILE A 19 8.66 22.38 -20.08
N GLU A 20 7.46 21.90 -20.35
CA GLU A 20 6.36 21.92 -19.39
C GLU A 20 6.58 20.83 -18.35
N LEU A 21 6.66 21.24 -17.09
CA LEU A 21 6.86 20.34 -15.96
C LEU A 21 5.57 20.25 -15.13
N GLN A 22 5.24 19.04 -14.67
CA GLN A 22 4.15 18.80 -13.74
C GLN A 22 4.70 18.54 -12.33
N THR A 23 4.14 19.24 -11.33
CA THR A 23 4.51 19.03 -9.93
C THR A 23 3.99 17.67 -9.43
N ILE A 24 4.60 17.13 -8.37
CA ILE A 24 4.17 15.86 -7.76
C ILE A 24 2.68 15.86 -7.39
N SER A 25 2.14 17.00 -6.92
CA SER A 25 0.71 17.13 -6.59
C SER A 25 -0.19 17.13 -7.83
N GLN A 26 0.27 17.69 -8.95
CA GLN A 26 -0.46 17.65 -10.23
C GLN A 26 -0.49 16.24 -10.79
N VAL A 27 0.65 15.55 -10.78
CA VAL A 27 0.78 14.15 -11.24
C VAL A 27 -0.04 13.21 -10.38
N SER A 28 0.06 13.33 -9.06
CA SER A 28 -0.75 12.57 -8.08
C SER A 28 -2.25 12.70 -8.39
N LYS A 29 -2.73 13.92 -8.58
CA LYS A 29 -4.13 14.18 -8.90
C LYS A 29 -4.55 13.68 -10.28
N HIS A 30 -3.68 13.86 -11.29
CA HIS A 30 -3.96 13.48 -12.69
C HIS A 30 -4.10 11.96 -12.84
N PHE A 31 -3.23 11.20 -12.17
CA PHE A 31 -3.20 9.74 -12.26
C PHE A 31 -3.94 9.03 -11.12
N SER A 32 -4.50 9.77 -10.18
CA SER A 32 -5.19 9.23 -8.99
C SER A 32 -4.30 8.29 -8.16
N ILE A 33 -3.01 8.58 -8.07
CA ILE A 33 -2.03 7.84 -7.28
C ILE A 33 -1.48 8.72 -6.17
N SER A 34 -1.11 8.13 -5.04
CA SER A 34 -0.59 8.90 -3.90
C SER A 34 0.78 9.51 -4.21
N THR A 35 1.09 10.65 -3.59
CA THR A 35 2.43 11.24 -3.67
C THR A 35 3.48 10.30 -3.08
N ARG A 36 3.09 9.44 -2.14
CA ARG A 36 3.93 8.39 -1.57
C ARG A 36 4.29 7.32 -2.60
N THR A 37 3.32 6.83 -3.37
CA THR A 37 3.56 5.90 -4.48
C THR A 37 4.54 6.49 -5.49
N LEU A 38 4.38 7.79 -5.85
CA LEU A 38 5.31 8.46 -6.76
C LEU A 38 6.74 8.50 -6.21
N ARG A 39 6.92 8.83 -4.92
CA ARG A 39 8.24 8.84 -4.27
C ARG A 39 8.85 7.45 -4.19
N TYR A 40 8.02 6.44 -3.93
CA TYR A 40 8.49 5.07 -3.95
C TYR A 40 9.00 4.68 -5.34
N TYR A 41 8.28 5.04 -6.41
CA TYR A 41 8.74 4.80 -7.78
C TYR A 41 10.04 5.53 -8.12
N GLU A 42 10.25 6.75 -7.58
CA GLU A 42 11.53 7.45 -7.66
C GLU A 42 12.65 6.70 -6.93
N GLN A 43 12.38 6.27 -5.71
CA GLN A 43 13.34 5.60 -4.83
C GLN A 43 13.85 4.29 -5.42
N ILE A 44 12.97 3.51 -6.05
CA ILE A 44 13.35 2.27 -6.76
C ILE A 44 13.80 2.50 -8.20
N GLY A 45 13.93 3.76 -8.64
CA GLY A 45 14.46 4.11 -9.95
C GLY A 45 13.53 3.85 -11.13
N LEU A 46 12.22 3.69 -10.89
CA LEU A 46 11.23 3.51 -11.95
C LEU A 46 10.92 4.82 -12.71
N ILE A 47 10.90 5.95 -12.00
CA ILE A 47 10.75 7.29 -12.57
C ILE A 47 11.83 8.21 -12.01
N THR A 48 12.20 9.24 -12.78
CA THR A 48 13.21 10.21 -12.35
C THR A 48 12.59 11.60 -12.35
N PRO A 49 12.56 12.29 -11.17
CA PRO A 49 12.10 13.68 -11.14
C PRO A 49 13.16 14.61 -11.72
N VAL A 50 12.72 15.71 -12.31
CA VAL A 50 13.60 16.79 -12.72
C VAL A 50 13.95 17.63 -11.51
N LYS A 51 15.25 17.71 -11.16
CA LYS A 51 15.76 18.58 -10.10
C LYS A 51 15.85 20.01 -10.61
N ARG A 52 15.37 20.98 -9.85
CA ARG A 52 15.57 22.41 -10.08
C ARG A 52 16.52 22.95 -9.03
N GLU A 53 17.56 23.65 -9.45
CA GLU A 53 18.54 24.27 -8.54
C GLU A 53 17.93 25.34 -7.61
N GLU A 54 16.80 25.94 -8.02
CA GLU A 54 16.16 27.02 -7.28
C GLU A 54 14.84 26.64 -6.57
N SER A 55 14.45 25.35 -6.58
CA SER A 55 13.14 24.96 -6.03
C SER A 55 13.22 23.58 -5.37
N ALA A 56 12.77 23.51 -4.12
CA ALA A 56 12.61 22.26 -3.36
C ALA A 56 11.48 21.36 -3.87
N TYR A 57 10.78 21.75 -4.95
CA TYR A 57 9.64 20.99 -5.45
C TYR A 57 10.03 20.01 -6.54
N ARG A 58 9.63 18.74 -6.36
CA ARG A 58 9.72 17.69 -7.38
C ARG A 58 8.82 18.03 -8.57
N ALA A 59 9.37 17.89 -9.76
CA ALA A 59 8.63 18.06 -11.00
C ALA A 59 9.00 16.92 -11.98
N TYR A 60 8.09 16.61 -12.87
CA TYR A 60 8.23 15.55 -13.86
C TYR A 60 8.04 16.14 -15.26
N ASP A 61 8.91 15.77 -16.16
CA ASP A 61 8.82 16.09 -17.59
C ASP A 61 7.91 15.10 -18.35
N ALA A 62 7.78 15.31 -19.65
CA ALA A 62 6.96 14.46 -20.49
C ALA A 62 7.45 13.00 -20.57
N GLU A 63 8.76 12.78 -20.42
CA GLU A 63 9.33 11.43 -20.42
C GLU A 63 8.97 10.69 -19.14
N ALA A 64 9.16 11.31 -17.98
CA ALA A 64 8.74 10.75 -16.70
C ALA A 64 7.23 10.48 -16.64
N ILE A 65 6.41 11.36 -17.22
CA ILE A 65 4.95 11.17 -17.33
C ILE A 65 4.61 9.98 -18.23
N THR A 66 5.29 9.83 -19.34
CA THR A 66 5.09 8.67 -20.24
C THR A 66 5.48 7.38 -19.54
N ARG A 67 6.62 7.37 -18.85
CA ARG A 67 7.10 6.25 -18.05
C ARG A 67 6.08 5.87 -16.96
N LEU A 68 5.53 6.87 -16.27
CA LEU A 68 4.51 6.64 -15.25
C LEU A 68 3.24 6.00 -15.81
N ARG A 69 2.77 6.42 -17.00
CA ARG A 69 1.63 5.78 -17.69
C ARG A 69 1.89 4.30 -17.95
N GLN A 70 3.09 3.97 -18.44
CA GLN A 70 3.50 2.58 -18.68
C GLN A 70 3.45 1.76 -17.37
N ILE A 71 4.02 2.30 -16.29
CA ILE A 71 4.00 1.64 -14.96
C ILE A 71 2.57 1.38 -14.52
N ILE A 72 1.68 2.38 -14.59
CA ILE A 72 0.28 2.26 -14.17
C ILE A 72 -0.45 1.17 -14.96
N VAL A 73 -0.27 1.12 -16.28
CA VAL A 73 -0.90 0.09 -17.13
C VAL A 73 -0.38 -1.30 -16.76
N LEU A 74 0.95 -1.46 -16.62
CA LEU A 74 1.55 -2.75 -16.24
C LEU A 74 1.11 -3.21 -14.84
N ARG A 75 0.94 -2.28 -13.91
CA ARG A 75 0.37 -2.56 -12.58
C ARG A 75 -1.07 -3.08 -12.65
N LYS A 76 -1.91 -2.46 -13.49
CA LYS A 76 -3.29 -2.93 -13.72
C LYS A 76 -3.35 -4.34 -14.33
N LEU A 77 -2.32 -4.74 -15.05
CA LEU A 77 -2.12 -6.11 -15.52
C LEU A 77 -1.56 -7.05 -14.43
N ARG A 78 -1.47 -6.58 -13.16
CA ARG A 78 -0.95 -7.32 -12.00
C ARG A 78 0.52 -7.73 -12.14
N ILE A 79 1.30 -7.06 -12.99
CA ILE A 79 2.72 -7.32 -13.15
C ILE A 79 3.46 -6.76 -11.92
N PRO A 80 4.27 -7.56 -11.23
CA PRO A 80 5.05 -7.14 -10.08
C PRO A 80 6.00 -5.99 -10.41
N LEU A 81 6.19 -5.03 -9.48
CA LEU A 81 7.05 -3.86 -9.71
C LEU A 81 8.48 -4.22 -10.12
N LYS A 82 9.03 -5.30 -9.59
CA LYS A 82 10.35 -5.81 -9.97
C LYS A 82 10.41 -6.16 -11.46
N GLN A 83 9.42 -6.88 -11.96
CA GLN A 83 9.33 -7.22 -13.38
C GLN A 83 9.06 -5.98 -14.24
N ILE A 84 8.26 -5.02 -13.76
CA ILE A 84 8.06 -3.73 -14.43
C ILE A 84 9.39 -3.00 -14.57
N ALA A 85 10.23 -2.98 -13.55
CA ALA A 85 11.55 -2.38 -13.60
C ALA A 85 12.43 -3.05 -14.67
N GLU A 86 12.47 -4.38 -14.70
CA GLU A 86 13.22 -5.17 -15.68
C GLU A 86 12.76 -4.85 -17.14
N VAL A 87 11.45 -4.85 -17.36
CA VAL A 87 10.84 -4.55 -18.69
C VAL A 87 11.15 -3.13 -19.15
N LEU A 88 11.01 -2.17 -18.25
CA LEU A 88 11.17 -0.76 -18.60
C LEU A 88 12.64 -0.30 -18.68
N GLN A 89 13.58 -1.03 -18.10
CA GLN A 89 15.02 -0.76 -18.19
C GLN A 89 15.67 -1.45 -19.41
N SER A 90 15.03 -2.48 -19.95
CA SER A 90 15.53 -3.21 -21.11
C SER A 90 15.02 -2.58 -22.42
N ALA A 91 15.91 -2.47 -23.41
CA ALA A 91 15.54 -2.13 -24.79
C ALA A 91 15.12 -3.39 -25.60
N GLU A 92 15.25 -4.59 -25.02
CA GLU A 92 14.96 -5.84 -25.70
C GLU A 92 13.51 -6.29 -25.50
N ALA A 93 12.74 -6.40 -26.57
CA ALA A 93 11.36 -6.89 -26.54
C ALA A 93 11.24 -8.29 -25.88
N ARG A 94 12.29 -9.12 -25.98
CA ARG A 94 12.34 -10.45 -25.38
C ARG A 94 12.11 -10.42 -23.87
N VAL A 95 12.69 -9.46 -23.15
CA VAL A 95 12.53 -9.32 -21.68
C VAL A 95 11.07 -9.03 -21.32
N ALA A 96 10.40 -8.19 -22.10
CA ALA A 96 8.98 -7.89 -21.92
C ALA A 96 8.11 -9.13 -22.22
N ILE A 97 8.41 -9.85 -23.31
CA ILE A 97 7.68 -11.06 -23.69
C ILE A 97 7.79 -12.11 -22.58
N GLU A 98 9.00 -12.43 -22.11
CA GLU A 98 9.22 -13.40 -21.03
C GLU A 98 8.51 -13.02 -19.72
N ALA A 99 8.47 -11.73 -19.37
CA ALA A 99 7.74 -11.25 -18.19
C ALA A 99 6.22 -11.42 -18.35
N PHE A 100 5.68 -11.12 -19.54
CA PHE A 100 4.25 -11.25 -19.82
C PHE A 100 3.81 -12.72 -19.89
N GLU A 101 4.61 -13.58 -20.55
CA GLU A 101 4.33 -15.03 -20.61
C GLU A 101 4.32 -15.67 -19.20
N ARG A 102 5.25 -15.29 -18.34
CA ARG A 102 5.28 -15.75 -16.96
C ARG A 102 4.05 -15.33 -16.18
N ASN A 103 3.66 -14.04 -16.27
CA ASN A 103 2.47 -13.52 -15.61
C ASN A 103 1.19 -14.15 -16.18
N LEU A 104 1.15 -14.41 -17.50
CA LEU A 104 0.03 -15.09 -18.14
C LEU A 104 -0.13 -16.52 -17.62
N ALA A 105 0.96 -17.27 -17.50
CA ALA A 105 0.93 -18.63 -16.94
C ALA A 105 0.41 -18.66 -15.50
N GLU A 106 0.87 -17.74 -14.64
CA GLU A 106 0.37 -17.61 -13.26
C GLU A 106 -1.15 -17.33 -13.22
N ILE A 107 -1.65 -16.45 -14.10
CA ILE A 107 -3.07 -16.14 -14.21
C ILE A 107 -3.87 -17.35 -14.72
N GLU A 108 -3.36 -18.10 -15.70
CA GLU A 108 -3.99 -19.30 -16.23
C GLU A 108 -4.12 -20.41 -15.18
N ASP A 109 -3.08 -20.58 -14.35
CA ASP A 109 -3.10 -21.50 -13.22
C ASP A 109 -4.15 -21.09 -12.16
N GLU A 110 -4.22 -19.79 -11.82
CA GLU A 110 -5.23 -19.24 -10.89
C GLU A 110 -6.65 -19.44 -11.44
N ILE A 111 -6.89 -19.14 -12.72
CA ILE A 111 -8.17 -19.35 -13.39
C ILE A 111 -8.56 -20.84 -13.37
N THR A 112 -7.62 -21.72 -13.65
CA THR A 112 -7.86 -23.17 -13.64
C THR A 112 -8.27 -23.65 -12.26
N ALA A 113 -7.53 -23.24 -11.21
CA ALA A 113 -7.87 -23.56 -9.83
C ALA A 113 -9.26 -23.04 -9.42
N LEU A 114 -9.55 -21.76 -9.70
CA LEU A 114 -10.84 -21.15 -9.40
C LEU A 114 -11.99 -21.78 -10.19
N SER A 115 -11.75 -22.15 -11.45
CA SER A 115 -12.74 -22.85 -12.29
C SER A 115 -13.09 -24.21 -11.72
N THR A 116 -12.10 -24.96 -11.25
CA THR A 116 -12.29 -26.25 -10.57
C THR A 116 -13.11 -26.10 -9.30
N ILE A 117 -12.75 -25.16 -8.42
CA ILE A 117 -13.50 -24.86 -7.19
C ILE A 117 -14.95 -24.47 -7.52
N ARG A 118 -15.16 -23.58 -8.50
CA ARG A 118 -16.50 -23.17 -8.95
C ARG A 118 -17.34 -24.35 -9.42
N SER A 119 -16.74 -25.28 -10.16
CA SER A 119 -17.43 -26.45 -10.67
C SER A 119 -17.86 -27.38 -9.54
N VAL A 120 -17.00 -27.62 -8.53
CA VAL A 120 -17.34 -28.39 -7.33
C VAL A 120 -18.48 -27.75 -6.55
N ILE A 121 -18.40 -26.43 -6.28
CA ILE A 121 -19.47 -25.70 -5.58
C ILE A 121 -20.80 -25.80 -6.34
N LYS A 122 -20.76 -25.67 -7.67
CA LYS A 122 -21.95 -25.78 -8.51
C LYS A 122 -22.61 -27.18 -8.40
N ALA A 123 -21.80 -28.23 -8.44
CA ALA A 123 -22.27 -29.61 -8.25
C ALA A 123 -22.90 -29.83 -6.85
N PHE A 124 -22.31 -29.24 -5.80
CA PHE A 124 -22.96 -29.28 -4.46
C PHE A 124 -24.27 -28.53 -4.41
N VAL A 125 -24.39 -27.37 -5.04
CA VAL A 125 -25.67 -26.64 -5.12
C VAL A 125 -26.71 -27.48 -5.83
N GLU A 126 -26.38 -28.12 -6.94
CA GLU A 126 -27.29 -29.02 -7.68
C GLU A 126 -27.69 -30.24 -6.83
N TYR A 127 -26.73 -30.86 -6.15
CA TYR A 127 -27.00 -31.97 -5.23
C TYR A 127 -27.97 -31.59 -4.10
N LEU A 128 -27.74 -30.45 -3.45
CA LEU A 128 -28.60 -29.97 -2.36
C LEU A 128 -30.02 -29.61 -2.85
N ASN A 129 -30.13 -29.00 -4.03
CA ASN A 129 -31.43 -28.68 -4.63
C ASN A 129 -32.29 -29.93 -4.94
N LEU A 130 -31.66 -31.05 -5.26
CA LEU A 130 -32.35 -32.30 -5.54
C LEU A 130 -32.86 -33.01 -4.27
N ARG A 131 -32.24 -32.77 -3.10
CA ARG A 131 -32.57 -33.46 -1.84
C ARG A 131 -33.51 -32.72 -0.90
N GLY A 132 -33.92 -31.50 -1.21
CA GLY A 132 -34.91 -30.74 -0.41
C GLY A 132 -34.32 -30.16 0.90
N THR A 133 -35.18 -29.84 1.88
CA THR A 133 -34.86 -28.98 3.03
C THR A 133 -34.00 -29.61 4.13
N ASN A 134 -33.69 -30.89 4.07
CA ASN A 134 -32.80 -31.51 5.07
C ASN A 134 -31.33 -31.34 4.67
N PHE A 135 -30.67 -30.40 5.33
CA PHE A 135 -29.22 -30.13 5.14
C PHE A 135 -28.41 -31.25 5.79
N ALA A 136 -27.81 -32.09 4.98
CA ALA A 136 -26.66 -32.90 5.36
C ALA A 136 -25.62 -32.82 4.23
N LEU A 137 -24.39 -32.46 4.56
CA LEU A 137 -23.29 -32.59 3.61
C LEU A 137 -23.17 -34.09 3.24
N PRO A 138 -22.88 -34.41 1.97
CA PRO A 138 -22.60 -35.78 1.56
C PRO A 138 -21.48 -36.38 2.42
N ASP A 139 -21.50 -37.69 2.64
CA ASP A 139 -20.37 -38.41 3.21
C ASP A 139 -19.16 -38.40 2.26
N ASP A 140 -17.99 -38.78 2.76
CA ASP A 140 -16.72 -38.71 2.01
C ASP A 140 -16.79 -39.41 0.63
N ALA A 141 -17.51 -40.53 0.53
CA ALA A 141 -17.62 -41.27 -0.71
C ALA A 141 -18.48 -40.52 -1.75
N SER A 142 -19.60 -39.95 -1.32
CA SER A 142 -20.50 -39.17 -2.20
C SER A 142 -19.89 -37.82 -2.60
N LEU A 143 -19.04 -37.25 -1.76
CA LEU A 143 -18.26 -36.04 -2.09
C LEU A 143 -17.26 -36.33 -3.21
N LEU A 144 -16.54 -37.46 -3.14
CA LEU A 144 -15.57 -37.87 -4.14
C LEU A 144 -16.25 -38.18 -5.49
N GLU A 145 -17.42 -38.86 -5.51
CA GLU A 145 -18.18 -39.08 -6.75
C GLU A 145 -18.62 -37.77 -7.43
N VAL A 146 -19.01 -36.74 -6.65
CA VAL A 146 -19.37 -35.43 -7.19
C VAL A 146 -18.14 -34.76 -7.82
N VAL A 147 -16.99 -34.84 -7.18
CA VAL A 147 -15.73 -34.26 -7.69
C VAL A 147 -15.25 -34.99 -8.94
N ASP A 148 -15.29 -36.33 -8.96
CA ASP A 148 -14.83 -37.16 -10.08
C ASP A 148 -15.71 -37.03 -11.32
N SER A 149 -16.98 -36.66 -11.17
CA SER A 149 -17.93 -36.43 -12.29
C SER A 149 -17.66 -35.12 -13.05
N LEU A 150 -16.78 -34.24 -12.57
CA LEU A 150 -16.56 -32.93 -13.14
C LEU A 150 -15.61 -32.98 -14.36
N THR A 151 -16.14 -32.63 -15.53
CA THR A 151 -15.35 -32.35 -16.71
C THR A 151 -14.80 -30.91 -16.65
N VAL A 152 -13.49 -30.77 -16.72
CA VAL A 152 -12.83 -29.45 -16.75
C VAL A 152 -13.26 -28.70 -18.01
N SER A 153 -14.06 -27.67 -17.84
CA SER A 153 -14.48 -26.78 -18.92
C SER A 153 -13.34 -25.87 -19.33
N LYS A 154 -12.88 -25.97 -20.58
CA LYS A 154 -11.92 -24.99 -21.14
C LYS A 154 -12.61 -23.62 -21.28
N ILE A 155 -12.03 -22.61 -20.63
CA ILE A 155 -12.52 -21.24 -20.69
C ILE A 155 -12.09 -20.65 -22.05
N ASN A 156 -13.06 -20.15 -22.82
CA ASN A 156 -12.82 -19.54 -24.13
C ASN A 156 -12.68 -18.02 -23.97
N PHE A 157 -11.46 -17.50 -24.14
CA PHE A 157 -11.15 -16.05 -24.15
C PHE A 157 -11.28 -15.49 -25.57
N LYS A 158 -12.50 -15.20 -26.03
CA LYS A 158 -12.76 -14.62 -27.37
C LYS A 158 -13.55 -13.32 -27.31
N GLU A 159 -13.24 -12.42 -26.40
CA GLU A 159 -13.86 -11.09 -26.38
C GLU A 159 -12.80 -10.01 -26.42
N GLU A 160 -12.99 -8.99 -27.28
CA GLU A 160 -12.21 -7.76 -27.24
C GLU A 160 -12.47 -7.06 -25.92
N LYS A 161 -11.40 -6.79 -25.15
CA LYS A 161 -11.47 -6.11 -23.86
C LYS A 161 -11.00 -4.68 -23.98
N SER A 162 -11.74 -3.76 -23.34
CA SER A 162 -11.43 -2.33 -23.32
C SER A 162 -10.60 -1.95 -22.07
N MET A 163 -10.08 -0.73 -22.05
CA MET A 163 -9.44 -0.17 -20.83
C MET A 163 -10.44 -0.07 -19.67
N ASP A 164 -11.73 0.15 -19.94
CA ASP A 164 -12.78 0.17 -18.90
C ASP A 164 -12.98 -1.22 -18.30
N ASP A 165 -12.92 -2.27 -19.11
CA ASP A 165 -13.00 -3.65 -18.61
C ASP A 165 -11.79 -4.00 -17.74
N LEU A 166 -10.60 -3.56 -18.14
CA LEU A 166 -9.38 -3.72 -17.34
C LEU A 166 -9.47 -2.97 -16.02
N ASN A 167 -9.98 -1.73 -16.02
CA ASN A 167 -10.16 -0.95 -14.81
C ASN A 167 -11.15 -1.63 -13.85
N LYS A 168 -12.31 -2.05 -14.35
CA LYS A 168 -13.32 -2.77 -13.55
C LYS A 168 -12.78 -4.10 -13.00
N ALA A 169 -12.04 -4.85 -13.81
CA ALA A 169 -11.44 -6.11 -13.38
C ALA A 169 -10.41 -5.84 -12.26
N ASN A 170 -9.55 -4.83 -12.43
CA ASN A 170 -8.58 -4.44 -11.42
C ASN A 170 -9.25 -3.99 -10.11
N GLU A 171 -10.29 -3.15 -10.17
CA GLU A 171 -11.06 -2.75 -8.98
C GLU A 171 -11.71 -3.94 -8.27
N ASN A 172 -12.37 -4.83 -9.01
CA ASN A 172 -13.03 -6.01 -8.44
C ASN A 172 -12.02 -6.97 -7.78
N LEU A 173 -10.83 -7.14 -8.36
CA LEU A 173 -9.80 -8.03 -7.83
C LEU A 173 -9.04 -7.44 -6.64
N ASN A 174 -9.02 -6.13 -6.51
CA ASN A 174 -8.35 -5.43 -5.39
C ASN A 174 -9.33 -5.08 -4.26
N LYS A 175 -10.66 -5.13 -4.48
CA LYS A 175 -11.64 -4.91 -3.42
C LYS A 175 -11.41 -5.90 -2.28
N LEU A 176 -11.29 -5.37 -1.05
CA LEU A 176 -11.05 -6.20 0.13
C LEU A 176 -12.34 -6.90 0.58
N ALA A 177 -12.22 -8.18 0.89
CA ALA A 177 -13.25 -8.97 1.55
C ALA A 177 -12.91 -9.13 3.05
N ASP A 178 -13.84 -9.63 3.85
CA ASP A 178 -13.63 -9.86 5.31
C ASP A 178 -12.40 -10.73 5.60
N LYS A 179 -12.04 -11.65 4.72
CA LYS A 179 -10.84 -12.49 4.84
C LYS A 179 -9.52 -11.73 4.68
N ASP A 180 -9.56 -10.57 4.03
CA ASP A 180 -8.39 -9.74 3.73
C ASP A 180 -8.13 -8.68 4.81
N VAL A 181 -9.08 -8.50 5.74
CA VAL A 181 -9.03 -7.49 6.80
C VAL A 181 -9.09 -8.16 8.16
N ARG A 182 -8.13 -7.83 9.01
CA ARG A 182 -8.08 -8.27 10.40
C ARG A 182 -8.52 -7.14 11.31
N ILE A 183 -9.21 -7.46 12.40
CA ILE A 183 -9.51 -6.49 13.45
C ILE A 183 -8.48 -6.65 14.55
N VAL A 184 -7.72 -5.59 14.81
CA VAL A 184 -6.58 -5.60 15.72
C VAL A 184 -6.77 -4.53 16.79
N TYR A 185 -6.60 -4.90 18.05
CA TYR A 185 -6.49 -3.93 19.12
C TYR A 185 -5.00 -3.62 19.39
N LEU A 186 -4.61 -2.37 19.20
CA LEU A 186 -3.30 -1.89 19.63
C LEU A 186 -3.39 -1.49 21.09
N PRO A 187 -2.58 -2.11 21.98
CA PRO A 187 -2.59 -1.74 23.39
C PRO A 187 -1.98 -0.33 23.60
N PRO A 188 -2.29 0.32 24.73
CA PRO A 188 -1.55 1.50 25.14
C PRO A 188 -0.05 1.22 25.19
N MET A 189 0.78 2.17 24.74
CA MET A 189 2.23 2.00 24.73
C MET A 189 2.96 3.33 24.80
N THR A 190 4.16 3.29 25.36
CA THR A 190 5.14 4.37 25.26
C THR A 190 5.97 4.15 24.00
N VAL A 191 6.24 5.22 23.26
CA VAL A 191 7.02 5.17 22.02
C VAL A 191 8.12 6.23 21.99
N ALA A 192 9.23 5.91 21.33
CA ALA A 192 10.18 6.88 20.85
C ALA A 192 9.76 7.29 19.44
N ALA A 193 9.60 8.58 19.23
CA ALA A 193 9.12 9.18 17.99
C ALA A 193 10.24 9.97 17.30
N ALA A 194 10.46 9.72 16.03
CA ALA A 194 11.31 10.50 15.14
C ALA A 194 10.43 11.24 14.13
N TYR A 195 10.68 12.54 14.00
CA TYR A 195 9.95 13.44 13.13
C TYR A 195 10.89 14.03 12.09
N ALA A 196 10.49 14.03 10.83
CA ALA A 196 11.26 14.62 9.76
C ALA A 196 10.37 15.31 8.72
N THR A 197 10.91 16.35 8.07
CA THR A 197 10.20 17.19 7.11
C THR A 197 10.91 17.22 5.76
N GLY A 198 10.14 17.53 4.72
CA GLY A 198 10.64 17.75 3.37
C GLY A 198 11.01 16.48 2.62
N GLU A 199 11.93 16.60 1.68
CA GLU A 199 12.35 15.50 0.80
C GLU A 199 12.99 14.36 1.57
N GLY A 200 12.49 13.12 1.34
CA GLY A 200 13.01 11.90 1.97
C GLY A 200 12.76 11.84 3.49
N CYS A 201 11.74 12.54 3.99
CA CYS A 201 11.41 12.56 5.41
C CYS A 201 11.09 11.17 5.97
N GLU A 202 10.47 10.27 5.19
CA GLU A 202 10.23 8.88 5.59
C GLU A 202 11.55 8.16 5.92
N GLY A 203 12.52 8.24 4.99
CA GLY A 203 13.83 7.64 5.18
C GLY A 203 14.59 8.24 6.36
N LYS A 204 14.60 9.58 6.47
CA LYS A 204 15.28 10.29 7.57
C LYS A 204 14.70 9.92 8.94
N ALA A 205 13.38 9.89 9.06
CA ALA A 205 12.73 9.48 10.32
C ALA A 205 13.02 8.01 10.63
N GLY A 206 12.94 7.12 9.62
CA GLY A 206 13.28 5.70 9.76
C GLY A 206 14.73 5.46 10.17
N GLU A 207 15.69 6.20 9.59
CA GLU A 207 17.12 6.13 9.96
C GLU A 207 17.37 6.56 11.42
N MET A 208 16.68 7.61 11.89
CA MET A 208 16.80 8.05 13.29
C MET A 208 16.32 6.96 14.25
N ILE A 209 15.16 6.33 13.96
CA ILE A 209 14.64 5.23 14.79
C ILE A 209 15.56 4.01 14.71
N THR A 210 16.01 3.61 13.53
CA THR A 210 16.91 2.45 13.36
C THR A 210 18.20 2.64 14.13
N ARG A 211 18.79 3.83 14.06
CA ARG A 211 20.01 4.17 14.83
C ARG A 211 19.76 4.06 16.33
N PHE A 212 18.70 4.66 16.84
CA PHE A 212 18.33 4.57 18.24
C PHE A 212 18.15 3.12 18.70
N VAL A 213 17.43 2.31 17.94
CA VAL A 213 17.20 0.89 18.24
C VAL A 213 18.51 0.11 18.34
N MET A 214 19.46 0.38 17.43
CA MET A 214 20.75 -0.30 17.42
C MET A 214 21.66 0.18 18.58
N GLU A 215 21.75 1.49 18.80
CA GLU A 215 22.65 2.08 19.82
C GLU A 215 22.16 1.79 21.24
N SER A 216 20.86 1.76 21.49
CA SER A 216 20.27 1.47 22.80
C SER A 216 20.19 -0.04 23.13
N GLY A 217 20.38 -0.91 22.12
CA GLY A 217 20.16 -2.34 22.27
C GLY A 217 18.67 -2.69 22.54
N LEU A 218 17.74 -1.84 22.10
CA LEU A 218 16.31 -1.97 22.40
C LEU A 218 15.77 -3.36 22.10
N LEU A 219 16.15 -3.99 20.99
CA LEU A 219 15.64 -5.32 20.64
C LEU A 219 16.13 -6.46 21.57
N THR A 220 17.16 -6.22 22.40
CA THR A 220 17.55 -7.14 23.46
C THR A 220 16.65 -6.94 24.69
N ILE A 221 16.29 -5.69 24.99
CA ILE A 221 15.45 -5.32 26.14
C ILE A 221 13.96 -5.62 25.84
N LYS A 222 13.53 -5.29 24.61
CA LYS A 222 12.15 -5.42 24.11
C LYS A 222 12.15 -6.06 22.72
N PRO A 223 12.31 -7.39 22.61
CA PRO A 223 12.34 -8.09 21.34
C PRO A 223 11.01 -8.04 20.56
N ASP A 224 9.91 -7.75 21.25
CA ASP A 224 8.58 -7.52 20.72
C ASP A 224 8.32 -6.04 20.39
N ALA A 225 9.36 -5.21 20.26
CA ALA A 225 9.22 -3.82 19.86
C ALA A 225 8.53 -3.71 18.48
N ARG A 226 7.54 -2.82 18.41
CA ARG A 226 6.75 -2.55 17.21
C ARG A 226 7.15 -1.20 16.63
N SER A 227 7.16 -1.09 15.30
CA SER A 227 7.47 0.18 14.63
C SER A 227 6.31 0.59 13.73
N PHE A 228 5.97 1.87 13.78
CA PHE A 228 4.85 2.48 13.06
C PHE A 228 5.33 3.73 12.34
N GLY A 229 4.87 3.90 11.10
CA GLY A 229 5.10 5.12 10.34
C GLY A 229 3.77 5.74 9.92
N PHE A 230 3.73 7.06 9.76
CA PHE A 230 2.55 7.76 9.26
C PHE A 230 2.87 9.16 8.72
N ASP A 231 2.07 9.57 7.72
CA ASP A 231 2.12 10.91 7.15
C ASP A 231 1.32 11.89 8.02
N CYS A 232 1.99 12.89 8.55
CA CYS A 232 1.38 13.96 9.35
C CYS A 232 1.33 15.32 8.62
N SER A 233 1.43 15.32 7.30
CA SER A 233 1.49 16.53 6.46
C SER A 233 0.30 17.47 6.63
N LYS A 234 -0.89 16.97 6.96
CA LYS A 234 -2.07 17.81 7.19
C LYS A 234 -1.93 18.68 8.43
N GLY A 235 -1.32 18.16 9.49
CA GLY A 235 -1.00 18.91 10.71
C GLY A 235 0.09 19.95 10.47
N ALA A 236 1.14 19.58 9.75
CA ALA A 236 2.26 20.47 9.42
C ALA A 236 1.84 21.68 8.60
N ALA A 237 0.91 21.53 7.67
CA ALA A 237 0.38 22.65 6.88
C ALA A 237 -0.30 23.72 7.75
N THR A 238 -0.87 23.33 8.89
CA THR A 238 -1.49 24.26 9.86
C THR A 238 -0.44 25.02 10.66
N LEU A 239 0.75 24.45 10.80
CA LEU A 239 1.88 25.05 11.54
C LEU A 239 2.84 25.85 10.65
N GLY A 240 2.56 25.94 9.32
CA GLY A 240 3.43 26.62 8.36
C GLY A 240 4.68 25.81 7.94
N GLU A 241 4.73 24.54 8.28
CA GLU A 241 5.82 23.62 7.92
C GLU A 241 5.77 23.19 6.45
N PRO A 242 6.88 22.62 5.91
CA PRO A 242 6.91 22.09 4.54
C PRO A 242 5.80 21.07 4.27
N SER A 243 5.37 21.01 3.03
CA SER A 243 4.20 20.26 2.57
C SER A 243 4.22 18.74 2.78
N HIS A 244 5.34 18.18 3.26
CA HIS A 244 5.46 16.74 3.56
C HIS A 244 6.22 16.51 4.85
N VAL A 245 5.58 15.81 5.75
CA VAL A 245 6.06 15.50 7.08
C VAL A 245 5.75 14.06 7.39
N TYR A 246 6.71 13.33 7.93
CA TYR A 246 6.56 11.95 8.29
C TYR A 246 7.10 11.68 9.69
N GLU A 247 6.36 10.91 10.47
CA GLU A 247 6.76 10.49 11.81
C GLU A 247 6.90 8.97 11.85
N VAL A 248 7.94 8.48 12.50
CA VAL A 248 8.17 7.05 12.75
C VAL A 248 8.31 6.82 14.24
N TRP A 249 7.57 5.85 14.74
CA TRP A 249 7.58 5.42 16.14
C TRP A 249 8.23 4.05 16.30
N VAL A 250 8.84 3.83 17.48
CA VAL A 250 9.14 2.48 17.97
C VAL A 250 8.65 2.36 19.41
N SER A 251 7.96 1.27 19.73
CA SER A 251 7.50 1.01 21.11
C SER A 251 8.69 0.69 22.02
N ILE A 252 8.69 1.31 23.21
CA ILE A 252 9.78 1.25 24.17
C ILE A 252 9.27 0.93 25.58
N PRO A 253 10.11 0.43 26.51
CA PRO A 253 9.82 0.46 27.95
C PRO A 253 9.65 1.89 28.46
N ASP A 254 8.84 2.07 29.50
CA ASP A 254 8.53 3.41 30.04
C ASP A 254 9.73 4.11 30.65
N ASP A 255 10.69 3.36 31.18
CA ASP A 255 11.86 3.81 31.90
C ASP A 255 13.08 4.07 31.02
N ILE A 256 13.03 3.77 29.72
CA ILE A 256 14.16 4.01 28.82
C ILE A 256 14.35 5.51 28.54
N GLU A 257 15.58 5.97 28.59
CA GLU A 257 15.95 7.33 28.17
C GLU A 257 16.04 7.43 26.65
N ILE A 258 15.55 8.56 26.13
CA ILE A 258 15.53 8.82 24.70
C ILE A 258 16.45 10.01 24.39
N PRO A 259 17.45 9.83 23.52
CA PRO A 259 18.33 10.94 23.13
C PRO A 259 17.61 11.90 22.16
N ALA A 260 17.92 13.19 22.25
CA ALA A 260 17.51 14.13 21.21
C ALA A 260 18.09 13.71 19.85
N PRO A 261 17.40 13.89 18.72
CA PRO A 261 16.15 14.66 18.54
C PRO A 261 14.84 13.86 18.72
N LEU A 262 14.93 12.61 19.20
CA LEU A 262 13.74 11.80 19.43
C LEU A 262 12.87 12.35 20.57
N VAL A 263 11.56 12.12 20.47
CA VAL A 263 10.59 12.57 21.46
C VAL A 263 9.83 11.37 22.04
N LYS A 264 9.66 11.35 23.37
CA LYS A 264 8.81 10.35 24.04
C LYS A 264 7.35 10.71 23.88
N ARG A 265 6.53 9.75 23.45
CA ARG A 265 5.07 9.91 23.34
C ARG A 265 4.34 8.76 24.00
N THR A 266 3.11 9.01 24.42
CA THR A 266 2.19 8.00 24.91
C THR A 266 1.08 7.81 23.89
N PHE A 267 0.86 6.57 23.49
CA PHE A 267 -0.26 6.15 22.66
C PHE A 267 -1.29 5.44 23.53
N GLU A 268 -2.55 5.87 23.47
CA GLU A 268 -3.63 5.37 24.33
C GLU A 268 -4.21 4.04 23.85
N GLY A 269 -3.78 3.54 22.72
CA GLY A 269 -4.31 2.32 22.13
C GLY A 269 -5.57 2.55 21.32
N GLY A 270 -6.12 1.47 20.79
CA GLY A 270 -7.38 1.51 20.07
C GLY A 270 -7.59 0.36 19.10
N LEU A 271 -8.78 0.32 18.51
CA LEU A 271 -9.19 -0.70 17.57
C LEU A 271 -8.85 -0.27 16.13
N TYR A 272 -8.34 -1.19 15.35
CA TYR A 272 -7.92 -0.95 13.98
C TYR A 272 -8.41 -2.06 13.04
N ALA A 273 -8.81 -1.67 11.83
CA ALA A 273 -8.89 -2.57 10.68
C ALA A 273 -7.50 -2.63 10.05
N ALA A 274 -6.95 -3.82 9.93
CA ALA A 274 -5.59 -4.07 9.50
C ALA A 274 -5.56 -4.85 8.18
N HIS A 275 -4.75 -4.39 7.23
CA HIS A 275 -4.54 -5.03 5.93
C HIS A 275 -3.06 -5.06 5.56
N VAL A 276 -2.54 -6.24 5.18
CA VAL A 276 -1.15 -6.37 4.74
C VAL A 276 -0.97 -5.77 3.36
N LEU A 277 -0.04 -4.83 3.23
CA LEU A 277 0.32 -4.22 1.95
C LEU A 277 1.08 -5.24 1.09
N ARG A 278 0.41 -5.84 0.10
CA ARG A 278 0.94 -6.98 -0.67
C ARG A 278 1.92 -6.60 -1.76
N THR A 279 1.73 -5.45 -2.40
CA THR A 279 2.42 -5.10 -3.66
C THR A 279 2.99 -3.69 -3.67
N TRP A 280 3.20 -3.08 -2.51
CA TRP A 280 3.64 -1.67 -2.39
C TRP A 280 2.72 -0.69 -3.12
N ASP A 281 1.44 -1.06 -3.26
CA ASP A 281 0.42 -0.21 -3.82
C ASP A 281 -0.37 0.44 -2.68
N PHE A 282 -0.02 1.67 -2.36
CA PHE A 282 -0.68 2.44 -1.31
C PHE A 282 -2.13 2.84 -1.67
N GLU A 283 -2.63 2.44 -2.83
CA GLU A 283 -4.05 2.47 -3.15
C GLU A 283 -4.86 1.54 -2.23
N ASP A 284 -4.22 0.53 -1.63
CA ASP A 284 -4.80 -0.35 -0.61
C ASP A 284 -5.37 0.42 0.59
N TRP A 285 -4.88 1.64 0.90
CA TRP A 285 -5.53 2.53 1.87
C TRP A 285 -6.96 2.90 1.49
N ARG A 286 -7.21 3.13 0.21
CA ARG A 286 -8.56 3.42 -0.30
C ARG A 286 -9.47 2.21 -0.15
N PHE A 287 -9.01 1.02 -0.56
CA PHE A 287 -9.78 -0.22 -0.44
C PHE A 287 -10.08 -0.57 1.02
N LEU A 288 -9.12 -0.34 1.93
CA LEU A 288 -9.33 -0.55 3.36
C LEU A 288 -10.37 0.44 3.93
N GLY A 289 -10.30 1.72 3.53
CA GLY A 289 -11.29 2.73 3.90
C GLY A 289 -12.69 2.41 3.36
N GLU A 290 -12.80 1.94 2.12
CA GLU A 290 -14.06 1.50 1.51
C GLU A 290 -14.66 0.31 2.28
N TRP A 291 -13.83 -0.70 2.61
CA TRP A 291 -14.26 -1.83 3.42
C TRP A 291 -14.81 -1.39 4.79
N VAL A 292 -14.14 -0.46 5.48
CA VAL A 292 -14.60 0.08 6.77
C VAL A 292 -15.94 0.80 6.61
N ASN A 293 -16.09 1.64 5.57
CA ASN A 293 -17.33 2.39 5.31
C ASN A 293 -18.51 1.47 4.95
N GLU A 294 -18.27 0.34 4.26
CA GLU A 294 -19.28 -0.66 3.93
C GLU A 294 -19.56 -1.61 5.10
N SER A 295 -18.75 -1.64 6.14
CA SER A 295 -18.91 -2.55 7.28
C SER A 295 -20.21 -2.30 8.03
N ASN A 296 -20.91 -3.38 8.39
CA ASN A 296 -22.09 -3.31 9.26
C ASN A 296 -21.73 -3.29 10.77
N LYS A 297 -20.47 -3.53 11.12
CA LYS A 297 -20.00 -3.70 12.51
C LYS A 297 -19.15 -2.54 12.99
N TYR A 298 -18.46 -1.85 12.07
CA TYR A 298 -17.47 -0.86 12.41
C TYR A 298 -17.72 0.47 11.70
N ASP A 299 -17.46 1.57 12.41
CA ASP A 299 -17.35 2.91 11.86
C ASP A 299 -15.90 3.37 11.83
N ASN A 300 -15.57 4.31 10.95
CA ASN A 300 -14.27 4.94 11.00
C ASN A 300 -14.14 5.79 12.27
N ASP A 301 -12.94 5.79 12.86
CA ASP A 301 -12.61 6.55 14.07
C ASP A 301 -11.43 7.50 13.85
N TRP A 302 -11.31 8.02 12.63
CA TRP A 302 -10.17 8.83 12.21
C TRP A 302 -10.01 10.13 13.00
N ASN A 303 -11.10 10.64 13.57
CA ASN A 303 -11.11 11.91 14.28
C ASN A 303 -10.94 11.78 15.80
N SER A 304 -10.95 10.59 16.36
CA SER A 304 -10.75 10.40 17.79
C SER A 304 -9.26 10.45 18.12
N PRO A 305 -8.82 11.36 18.97
CA PRO A 305 -7.41 11.46 19.33
C PRO A 305 -7.00 10.23 20.16
N ARG A 306 -5.98 9.51 19.69
CA ARG A 306 -5.37 8.36 20.40
C ARG A 306 -3.99 8.68 20.96
N TRP A 307 -3.50 9.85 20.67
CA TRP A 307 -2.32 10.46 21.27
C TRP A 307 -2.42 11.98 21.15
N THR A 308 -1.65 12.68 21.96
CA THR A 308 -1.52 14.14 21.92
C THR A 308 -0.12 14.51 21.50
N SER A 309 -0.03 15.38 20.51
CA SER A 309 1.22 16.01 20.11
C SER A 309 0.94 17.44 19.72
N PRO A 310 1.70 18.42 20.25
CA PRO A 310 1.58 19.80 19.82
C PRO A 310 2.04 20.00 18.38
N GLU A 311 2.89 19.11 17.86
CA GLU A 311 3.47 19.24 16.52
C GLU A 311 2.67 18.49 15.44
N THR A 312 1.83 17.52 15.82
CA THR A 312 1.12 16.68 14.85
C THR A 312 -0.36 16.57 15.19
N VAL A 313 -1.20 17.12 14.35
CA VAL A 313 -2.68 17.17 14.53
C VAL A 313 -3.37 16.23 13.53
N ALA A 314 -2.76 15.24 12.99
CA ALA A 314 -3.44 14.39 12.04
C ALA A 314 -2.84 13.02 11.90
N GLY A 315 -3.65 12.12 11.40
CA GLY A 315 -3.22 10.78 11.04
C GLY A 315 -3.33 9.81 12.22
N GLN A 316 -4.50 9.22 12.38
CA GLN A 316 -4.74 8.14 13.35
C GLN A 316 -4.45 6.76 12.73
N GLY A 317 -4.19 6.71 11.40
CA GLY A 317 -3.81 5.51 10.67
C GLY A 317 -2.30 5.31 10.67
N PHE A 318 -1.86 4.07 10.75
CA PHE A 318 -0.46 3.70 10.79
C PHE A 318 -0.08 2.73 9.68
N GLU A 319 1.19 2.70 9.38
CA GLU A 319 1.87 1.68 8.63
C GLU A 319 2.81 0.94 9.57
N GLU A 320 2.41 -0.23 10.03
CA GLU A 320 3.22 -1.02 10.95
C GLU A 320 4.24 -1.87 10.18
N THR A 321 5.47 -1.89 10.62
CA THR A 321 6.48 -2.82 10.14
C THR A 321 6.29 -4.19 10.79
N LEU A 322 5.71 -5.15 10.06
CA LEU A 322 5.33 -6.46 10.58
C LEU A 322 6.51 -7.33 11.02
N ASN A 323 7.65 -7.16 10.37
CA ASN A 323 8.86 -7.94 10.62
C ASN A 323 9.99 -7.10 11.22
N PHE A 324 9.65 -6.13 12.05
CA PHE A 324 10.57 -5.09 12.54
C PHE A 324 11.88 -5.64 13.13
N TYR A 325 11.81 -6.66 13.98
CA TYR A 325 13.00 -7.31 14.53
C TYR A 325 13.94 -7.81 13.41
N ASN A 326 13.41 -8.60 12.47
CA ASN A 326 14.20 -9.15 11.37
C ASN A 326 14.65 -8.06 10.40
N TYR A 327 13.81 -7.06 10.16
CA TYR A 327 14.12 -5.92 9.30
C TYR A 327 15.37 -5.18 9.80
N VAL A 328 15.41 -4.84 11.09
CA VAL A 328 16.55 -4.16 11.70
C VAL A 328 17.80 -5.05 11.68
N GLN A 329 17.67 -6.35 12.02
CA GLN A 329 18.80 -7.30 12.03
C GLN A 329 19.43 -7.50 10.64
N LYS A 330 18.67 -7.36 9.56
CA LYS A 330 19.16 -7.42 8.18
C LYS A 330 19.72 -6.09 7.66
N GLY A 331 19.76 -5.04 8.47
CA GLY A 331 20.27 -3.73 8.09
C GLY A 331 19.24 -2.80 7.47
N GLY A 332 17.94 -3.09 7.63
CA GLY A 332 16.86 -2.16 7.31
C GLY A 332 16.65 -1.87 5.82
N LYS A 333 16.85 -2.84 4.94
CA LYS A 333 16.65 -2.66 3.51
C LYS A 333 15.17 -2.62 3.15
N MET A 334 14.81 -1.69 2.25
CA MET A 334 13.42 -1.48 1.81
C MET A 334 12.78 -2.75 1.21
N GLU A 335 13.55 -3.57 0.50
CA GLU A 335 13.10 -4.83 -0.12
C GLU A 335 12.66 -5.90 0.90
N ASP A 336 13.16 -5.80 2.14
CA ASP A 336 12.81 -6.71 3.24
C ASP A 336 11.63 -6.21 4.08
N LEU A 337 11.13 -5.00 3.82
CA LEU A 337 10.08 -4.37 4.60
C LEU A 337 8.71 -4.95 4.27
N GLN A 338 7.97 -5.36 5.29
CA GLN A 338 6.58 -5.79 5.21
C GLN A 338 5.71 -4.83 6.03
N LEU A 339 4.69 -4.26 5.41
CA LEU A 339 3.83 -3.27 6.04
C LEU A 339 2.41 -3.79 6.22
N ASP A 340 1.85 -3.41 7.35
CA ASP A 340 0.43 -3.53 7.67
C ASP A 340 -0.18 -2.12 7.69
N LEU A 341 -1.24 -1.93 6.91
CA LEU A 341 -2.02 -0.70 6.96
C LEU A 341 -3.02 -0.81 8.10
N LEU A 342 -3.01 0.14 9.02
CA LEU A 342 -3.87 0.16 10.20
C LEU A 342 -4.82 1.35 10.13
N PHE A 343 -6.09 1.09 9.80
CA PHE A 343 -7.15 2.09 9.69
C PHE A 343 -7.91 2.15 11.03
N PRO A 344 -7.99 3.31 11.71
CA PRO A 344 -8.65 3.43 13.01
C PRO A 344 -10.16 3.24 12.89
N ILE A 345 -10.69 2.38 13.74
CA ILE A 345 -12.12 2.04 13.77
C ILE A 345 -12.67 2.04 15.20
N LYS A 346 -13.99 2.10 15.30
CA LYS A 346 -14.78 1.83 16.52
C LYS A 346 -15.95 0.91 16.16
N GLU A 347 -16.46 0.20 17.16
CA GLU A 347 -17.70 -0.58 16.99
C GLU A 347 -18.90 0.35 16.79
N LYS A 348 -19.82 -0.06 15.92
CA LYS A 348 -21.12 0.58 15.78
C LYS A 348 -21.93 0.33 17.03
N GLY A 349 -22.52 1.39 17.57
CA GLY A 349 -23.38 1.32 18.75
C GLY A 349 -24.75 0.70 18.44
#